data_5e9dcac514c6dbff618324fa6bfdf0e9
#
_entry.id   5e9dcac514c6dbff618324fa6bfdf0e9
#
_cell.length_a   1.000
_cell.length_b   1.000
_cell.length_c   1.000
_cell.angle_alpha   90.00
_cell.angle_beta   90.00
_cell.angle_gamma   90.00
#
_symmetry.space_group_name_H-M   'P 1'
#
loop_
_entity.id
_entity.type
_entity.pdbx_description
1 polymer ?
#
loop_
_entity_poly.entity_id
_entity_poly.type
_entity_poly.pdbx_seq_one_letter_code
_entity_poly.pdbx_strand_id
1 'polypeptide(L)'
;MPLQATSQGTFTVGGTGKLSFDFLFDGGQFQGELAIFSLKGMENLEVGSVAFNQEAARRALTNSTQGRILVADNSEGAKFSAELDWEANYNSGAYRGIKNFSMQAGDRVAFMLISNGTVSQTFNTLAAGLDLGLRKPLFSISAANPDLSNQFSQVTDIAGKGNLFAMEDVRLKGGSDYDYNDVVFQLTGAEGNGIPALEDVGAVTKDWTDTAIGKQIIDYASRPTFESGVFRVDASGQVGVDYLYDGGWYQGEMAIFSLKGMEGLKVDSNEFVQEATRRALSNSTQGHIVIKDRTEGAKYTAKFAWEDGFNNGAYQGVKTYAMNAGEDFAVMLIQNSTVQELANDVTKMWSGNRLPIFSIPQANIGAPSSVRQIVDVTGRGDTF
;
A
#
# COMPACT_ATOMS: atom_id res chain seq x y z
N MET A 1 3.56 -18.06 28.41
CA MET A 1 4.94 -17.62 28.00
C MET A 1 4.93 -16.10 27.94
N PRO A 2 5.88 -15.38 28.55
CA PRO A 2 5.96 -13.92 28.42
C PRO A 2 6.19 -13.49 26.97
N LEU A 3 5.60 -12.37 26.55
CA LEU A 3 5.71 -11.85 25.20
C LEU A 3 7.17 -11.57 24.76
N GLN A 4 8.07 -11.29 25.69
CA GLN A 4 9.51 -11.11 25.41
C GLN A 4 10.18 -12.36 24.81
N ALA A 5 9.62 -13.54 25.04
CA ALA A 5 10.20 -14.81 24.60
C ALA A 5 9.71 -15.24 23.19
N THR A 6 8.78 -14.53 22.58
CA THR A 6 8.28 -14.85 21.24
C THR A 6 8.34 -13.64 20.32
N SER A 7 9.00 -13.82 19.18
CA SER A 7 8.89 -12.91 18.02
C SER A 7 8.03 -13.51 16.91
N GLN A 8 7.71 -14.79 17.01
CA GLN A 8 7.02 -15.53 15.98
C GLN A 8 5.56 -15.06 15.81
N GLY A 9 5.18 -14.73 14.59
CA GLY A 9 3.86 -14.21 14.27
C GLY A 9 3.67 -12.72 14.61
N THR A 10 4.77 -11.98 14.87
CA THR A 10 4.73 -10.53 15.06
C THR A 10 5.19 -9.81 13.80
N PHE A 11 4.89 -8.52 13.72
CA PHE A 11 5.33 -7.65 12.63
C PHE A 11 6.13 -6.47 13.19
N THR A 12 7.18 -6.07 12.50
CA THR A 12 7.95 -4.87 12.83
C THR A 12 7.55 -3.73 11.92
N VAL A 13 7.05 -2.64 12.49
CA VAL A 13 6.67 -1.43 11.76
C VAL A 13 7.90 -0.75 11.17
N GLY A 14 7.87 -0.46 9.89
CA GLY A 14 8.97 0.20 9.18
C GLY A 14 9.26 1.62 9.69
N GLY A 15 10.40 2.17 9.28
CA GLY A 15 10.93 3.46 9.77
C GLY A 15 10.04 4.68 9.53
N THR A 16 9.09 4.61 8.58
CA THR A 16 8.12 5.68 8.32
C THR A 16 6.93 5.67 9.27
N GLY A 17 6.68 4.55 9.94
CA GLY A 17 5.48 4.33 10.74
C GLY A 17 4.18 4.28 9.96
N LYS A 18 4.23 4.34 8.62
CA LYS A 18 3.05 4.28 7.74
C LYS A 18 2.82 2.85 7.29
N LEU A 19 1.58 2.41 7.35
CA LEU A 19 1.14 1.10 6.89
C LEU A 19 -0.02 1.26 5.90
N SER A 20 -0.09 0.32 4.96
CA SER A 20 -1.25 0.15 4.09
C SER A 20 -1.76 -1.28 4.21
N PHE A 21 -3.06 -1.44 4.28
CA PHE A 21 -3.76 -2.72 4.38
C PHE A 21 -4.82 -2.82 3.28
N ASP A 22 -4.81 -3.91 2.54
CA ASP A 22 -5.78 -4.18 1.48
C ASP A 22 -6.44 -5.55 1.71
N PHE A 23 -7.76 -5.58 1.89
CA PHE A 23 -8.52 -6.81 2.07
C PHE A 23 -8.83 -7.42 0.70
N LEU A 24 -8.22 -8.56 0.39
CA LEU A 24 -8.20 -9.09 -0.96
C LEU A 24 -9.18 -10.21 -1.22
N PHE A 25 -9.34 -11.15 -0.28
CA PHE A 25 -10.25 -12.28 -0.46
C PHE A 25 -10.84 -12.69 0.88
N ASP A 26 -12.08 -13.17 0.85
CA ASP A 26 -12.89 -13.63 1.96
C ASP A 26 -13.51 -14.97 1.58
N GLY A 27 -12.90 -16.05 2.07
CA GLY A 27 -13.39 -17.42 1.96
C GLY A 27 -14.02 -17.90 3.26
N GLY A 28 -13.96 -17.08 4.34
CA GLY A 28 -14.43 -17.47 5.66
C GLY A 28 -15.96 -17.46 5.81
N GLN A 29 -16.49 -18.49 6.42
CA GLN A 29 -17.92 -18.58 6.72
C GLN A 29 -18.37 -17.65 7.86
N PHE A 30 -17.46 -17.29 8.79
CA PHE A 30 -17.75 -16.46 9.94
C PHE A 30 -17.55 -14.99 9.65
N GLN A 31 -18.54 -14.18 9.99
CA GLN A 31 -18.48 -12.73 9.90
C GLN A 31 -17.93 -12.13 11.18
N GLY A 32 -16.73 -11.57 11.12
CA GLY A 32 -16.04 -11.08 12.28
C GLY A 32 -15.29 -9.76 12.06
N GLU A 33 -14.30 -9.51 12.92
CA GLU A 33 -13.45 -8.32 12.82
C GLU A 33 -11.98 -8.71 12.86
N LEU A 34 -11.21 -8.22 11.89
CA LEU A 34 -9.75 -8.26 11.92
C LEU A 34 -9.21 -6.94 12.46
N ALA A 35 -8.30 -7.01 13.41
CA ALA A 35 -7.66 -5.86 14.02
C ALA A 35 -6.14 -6.00 14.07
N ILE A 36 -5.44 -4.86 14.13
CA ILE A 36 -4.01 -4.76 14.42
C ILE A 36 -3.80 -4.03 15.75
N PHE A 37 -2.80 -4.45 16.53
CA PHE A 37 -2.47 -3.81 17.80
C PHE A 37 -0.97 -3.82 18.07
N SER A 38 -0.45 -2.77 18.74
CA SER A 38 0.94 -2.68 19.19
C SER A 38 1.17 -3.59 20.38
N LEU A 39 2.33 -4.21 20.43
CA LEU A 39 2.76 -5.06 21.56
C LEU A 39 3.59 -4.30 22.60
N LYS A 40 3.96 -3.04 22.33
CA LYS A 40 4.74 -2.21 23.24
C LYS A 40 4.01 -1.97 24.56
N GLY A 41 4.68 -2.26 25.68
CA GLY A 41 4.09 -2.16 27.02
C GLY A 41 3.21 -3.37 27.39
N MET A 42 3.19 -4.44 26.57
CA MET A 42 2.53 -5.71 26.91
C MET A 42 3.53 -6.81 27.30
N GLU A 43 4.80 -6.49 27.42
CA GLU A 43 5.91 -7.43 27.58
C GLU A 43 5.76 -8.35 28.81
N ASN A 44 5.08 -7.86 29.85
CA ASN A 44 4.83 -8.60 31.08
C ASN A 44 3.53 -9.42 31.09
N LEU A 45 2.73 -9.31 30.02
CA LEU A 45 1.51 -10.11 29.92
C LEU A 45 1.83 -11.52 29.40
N GLU A 46 1.21 -12.51 29.99
CA GLU A 46 1.26 -13.86 29.45
C GLU A 46 0.45 -13.93 28.16
N VAL A 47 1.11 -14.31 27.08
CA VAL A 47 0.52 -14.38 25.74
C VAL A 47 -0.66 -15.36 25.74
N GLY A 48 -1.80 -14.96 25.18
CA GLY A 48 -3.04 -15.74 25.16
C GLY A 48 -3.84 -15.73 26.48
N SER A 49 -3.33 -15.09 27.53
CA SER A 49 -4.12 -14.93 28.78
C SER A 49 -5.30 -13.98 28.61
N VAL A 50 -6.25 -14.02 29.53
CA VAL A 50 -7.40 -13.08 29.57
C VAL A 50 -6.90 -11.62 29.55
N ALA A 51 -5.86 -11.31 30.34
CA ALA A 51 -5.30 -9.95 30.39
C ALA A 51 -4.67 -9.53 29.06
N PHE A 52 -3.96 -10.44 28.38
CA PHE A 52 -3.41 -10.20 27.05
C PHE A 52 -4.53 -9.94 26.02
N ASN A 53 -5.54 -10.80 25.97
CA ASN A 53 -6.65 -10.68 25.04
C ASN A 53 -7.45 -9.39 25.28
N GLN A 54 -7.68 -9.03 26.54
CA GLN A 54 -8.38 -7.80 26.90
C GLN A 54 -7.60 -6.56 26.49
N GLU A 55 -6.28 -6.54 26.72
CA GLU A 55 -5.44 -5.41 26.35
C GLU A 55 -5.29 -5.28 24.83
N ALA A 56 -5.18 -6.40 24.09
CA ALA A 56 -5.20 -6.41 22.63
C ALA A 56 -6.50 -5.80 22.09
N ALA A 57 -7.66 -6.24 22.59
CA ALA A 57 -8.96 -5.70 22.21
C ALA A 57 -9.10 -4.21 22.57
N ARG A 58 -8.66 -3.79 23.77
CA ARG A 58 -8.65 -2.38 24.19
C ARG A 58 -7.87 -1.51 23.22
N ARG A 59 -6.66 -1.96 22.81
CA ARG A 59 -5.81 -1.23 21.85
C ARG A 59 -6.45 -1.12 20.50
N ALA A 60 -7.00 -2.21 19.97
CA ALA A 60 -7.69 -2.22 18.69
C ALA A 60 -8.85 -1.22 18.65
N LEU A 61 -9.56 -1.01 19.76
CA LEU A 61 -10.67 -0.07 19.88
C LEU A 61 -10.23 1.40 19.93
N THR A 62 -8.94 1.70 20.17
CA THR A 62 -8.47 3.10 20.29
C THR A 62 -8.48 3.86 18.96
N ASN A 63 -8.45 3.16 17.84
CA ASN A 63 -8.26 3.71 16.50
C ASN A 63 -7.10 4.72 16.44
N SER A 64 -5.96 4.31 16.95
CA SER A 64 -4.75 5.15 17.10
C SER A 64 -3.49 4.38 16.69
N THR A 65 -2.31 4.94 16.99
CA THR A 65 -1.02 4.23 16.84
C THR A 65 -0.88 3.02 17.77
N GLN A 66 -1.78 2.83 18.73
CA GLN A 66 -1.81 1.63 19.58
C GLN A 66 -2.56 0.47 18.92
N GLY A 67 -3.52 0.75 18.03
CA GLY A 67 -4.27 -0.29 17.32
C GLY A 67 -5.53 0.24 16.66
N ARG A 68 -6.12 -0.60 15.82
CA ARG A 68 -7.38 -0.34 15.12
C ARG A 68 -8.02 -1.61 14.57
N ILE A 69 -9.31 -1.51 14.27
CA ILE A 69 -10.03 -2.49 13.47
C ILE A 69 -9.70 -2.21 12.00
N LEU A 70 -9.29 -3.24 11.28
CA LEU A 70 -8.95 -3.19 9.86
C LEU A 70 -10.08 -3.67 8.97
N VAL A 71 -10.76 -4.75 9.35
CA VAL A 71 -11.91 -5.30 8.62
C VAL A 71 -13.06 -5.48 9.61
N ALA A 72 -14.26 -5.07 9.20
CA ALA A 72 -15.52 -5.39 9.83
C ALA A 72 -16.35 -6.14 8.80
N ASP A 73 -16.11 -7.44 8.68
CA ASP A 73 -16.58 -8.33 7.63
C ASP A 73 -18.11 -8.29 7.43
N ASN A 74 -18.90 -8.22 8.50
CA ASN A 74 -20.35 -8.09 8.41
C ASN A 74 -20.85 -6.84 7.63
N SER A 75 -19.97 -5.93 7.25
CA SER A 75 -20.29 -4.66 6.55
C SER A 75 -19.29 -4.30 5.46
N GLU A 76 -18.23 -5.08 5.30
CA GLU A 76 -17.13 -4.81 4.38
C GLU A 76 -16.74 -6.09 3.65
N GLY A 77 -16.76 -6.03 2.32
CA GLY A 77 -16.33 -7.13 1.47
C GLY A 77 -14.88 -6.99 1.03
N ALA A 78 -14.28 -8.11 0.67
CA ALA A 78 -12.97 -8.19 0.05
C ALA A 78 -13.01 -7.68 -1.41
N LYS A 79 -11.83 -7.35 -1.94
CA LYS A 79 -11.66 -6.84 -3.31
C LYS A 79 -12.03 -7.85 -4.38
N PHE A 80 -11.66 -9.10 -4.16
CA PHE A 80 -11.92 -10.21 -5.06
C PHE A 80 -12.97 -11.12 -4.47
N SER A 81 -13.76 -11.75 -5.33
CA SER A 81 -14.86 -12.61 -4.94
C SER A 81 -14.97 -13.75 -5.94
N ALA A 82 -14.98 -14.98 -5.46
CA ALA A 82 -15.15 -16.16 -6.26
C ALA A 82 -15.69 -17.32 -5.42
N GLU A 83 -16.31 -18.29 -6.08
CA GLU A 83 -16.51 -19.64 -5.53
C GLU A 83 -15.28 -20.47 -5.84
N LEU A 84 -14.87 -21.31 -4.92
CA LEU A 84 -13.87 -22.35 -5.12
C LEU A 84 -14.58 -23.70 -5.30
N ASP A 85 -13.92 -24.70 -5.87
CA ASP A 85 -14.51 -26.04 -6.10
C ASP A 85 -14.96 -26.71 -4.78
N TRP A 86 -14.40 -26.29 -3.67
CA TRP A 86 -14.67 -26.87 -2.33
C TRP A 86 -15.38 -25.88 -1.39
N GLU A 87 -15.64 -24.65 -1.84
CA GLU A 87 -16.13 -23.61 -0.96
C GLU A 87 -17.02 -22.59 -1.68
N ALA A 88 -18.13 -22.24 -1.05
CA ALA A 88 -19.03 -21.20 -1.56
C ALA A 88 -18.40 -19.81 -1.41
N ASN A 89 -18.88 -18.86 -2.20
CA ASN A 89 -18.50 -17.47 -2.04
C ASN A 89 -19.17 -16.85 -0.80
N TYR A 90 -18.40 -16.60 0.24
CA TYR A 90 -18.86 -15.97 1.48
C TYR A 90 -18.65 -14.46 1.52
N ASN A 91 -17.91 -13.90 0.57
CA ASN A 91 -17.65 -12.47 0.50
C ASN A 91 -18.95 -11.66 0.46
N SER A 92 -19.20 -10.93 1.53
CA SER A 92 -20.40 -10.07 1.69
C SER A 92 -19.97 -8.62 1.94
N GLY A 93 -20.86 -7.67 1.61
CA GLY A 93 -20.54 -6.25 1.79
C GLY A 93 -19.80 -5.62 0.59
N ALA A 94 -19.35 -4.39 0.79
CA ALA A 94 -18.67 -3.63 -0.25
C ALA A 94 -17.20 -3.45 0.05
N TYR A 95 -16.35 -3.70 -0.93
CA TYR A 95 -14.92 -3.39 -0.82
C TYR A 95 -14.71 -1.88 -0.60
N ARG A 96 -13.95 -1.52 0.43
CA ARG A 96 -13.74 -0.12 0.87
C ARG A 96 -12.40 0.47 0.47
N GLY A 97 -11.63 -0.23 -0.35
CA GLY A 97 -10.32 0.25 -0.81
C GLY A 97 -9.19 0.01 0.18
N ILE A 98 -8.00 0.43 -0.21
CA ILE A 98 -6.79 0.33 0.60
C ILE A 98 -6.89 1.28 1.80
N LYS A 99 -6.60 0.77 2.99
CA LYS A 99 -6.61 1.53 4.24
C LYS A 99 -5.19 1.96 4.61
N ASN A 100 -4.96 3.27 4.60
CA ASN A 100 -3.70 3.86 5.02
C ASN A 100 -3.81 4.35 6.45
N PHE A 101 -2.82 4.02 7.28
CA PHE A 101 -2.80 4.41 8.69
C PHE A 101 -1.37 4.46 9.23
N SER A 102 -1.23 4.92 10.48
CA SER A 102 0.07 5.00 11.13
C SER A 102 0.11 4.18 12.41
N MET A 103 1.23 3.49 12.62
CA MET A 103 1.66 2.89 13.87
C MET A 103 3.00 3.51 14.28
N GLN A 104 3.48 3.26 15.49
CA GLN A 104 4.78 3.79 15.91
C GLN A 104 5.92 3.06 15.16
N ALA A 105 6.79 3.81 14.50
CA ALA A 105 7.94 3.25 13.80
C ALA A 105 8.83 2.40 14.74
N GLY A 106 9.21 1.22 14.28
CA GLY A 106 10.01 0.26 15.04
C GLY A 106 9.24 -0.54 16.10
N ASP A 107 7.97 -0.25 16.35
CA ASP A 107 7.16 -1.05 17.27
C ASP A 107 6.86 -2.43 16.67
N ARG A 108 6.77 -3.43 17.55
CA ARG A 108 6.19 -4.72 17.19
C ARG A 108 4.68 -4.65 17.30
N VAL A 109 4.01 -5.21 16.31
CA VAL A 109 2.54 -5.28 16.24
C VAL A 109 2.10 -6.73 15.95
N ALA A 110 0.84 -7.03 16.21
CA ALA A 110 0.24 -8.31 15.87
C ALA A 110 -1.19 -8.14 15.36
N PHE A 111 -1.71 -9.14 14.67
CA PHE A 111 -3.10 -9.20 14.24
C PHE A 111 -3.93 -10.04 15.20
N MET A 112 -5.20 -9.67 15.32
CA MET A 112 -6.22 -10.36 16.09
C MET A 112 -7.48 -10.46 15.24
N LEU A 113 -7.96 -11.67 15.02
CA LEU A 113 -9.22 -11.98 14.35
C LEU A 113 -10.25 -12.43 15.38
N ILE A 114 -11.42 -11.83 15.38
CA ILE A 114 -12.60 -12.28 16.10
C ILE A 114 -13.52 -12.93 15.08
N SER A 115 -13.49 -14.23 14.96
CA SER A 115 -14.19 -14.98 13.91
C SER A 115 -15.71 -14.79 13.92
N ASN A 116 -16.32 -14.67 15.09
CA ASN A 116 -17.78 -14.55 15.21
C ASN A 116 -18.15 -13.46 16.21
N GLY A 117 -18.22 -12.21 15.73
CA GLY A 117 -18.57 -11.05 16.54
C GLY A 117 -17.60 -9.90 16.38
N THR A 118 -17.55 -9.01 17.36
CA THR A 118 -16.76 -7.77 17.29
C THR A 118 -15.70 -7.69 18.39
N VAL A 119 -14.65 -6.90 18.13
CA VAL A 119 -13.61 -6.56 19.11
C VAL A 119 -14.23 -5.94 20.37
N SER A 120 -15.26 -5.09 20.20
CA SER A 120 -15.98 -4.45 21.30
C SER A 120 -16.73 -5.48 22.17
N GLN A 121 -17.41 -6.44 21.55
CA GLN A 121 -18.07 -7.52 22.28
C GLN A 121 -17.07 -8.38 23.06
N THR A 122 -15.94 -8.71 22.43
CA THR A 122 -14.85 -9.45 23.06
C THR A 122 -14.30 -8.70 24.28
N PHE A 123 -13.97 -7.41 24.12
CA PHE A 123 -13.49 -6.57 25.22
C PHE A 123 -14.48 -6.53 26.39
N ASN A 124 -15.75 -6.27 26.13
CA ASN A 124 -16.79 -6.15 27.16
C ASN A 124 -17.05 -7.49 27.88
N THR A 125 -17.02 -8.61 27.15
CA THR A 125 -17.18 -9.94 27.71
C THR A 125 -16.05 -10.29 28.68
N LEU A 126 -14.80 -10.00 28.27
CA LEU A 126 -13.62 -10.21 29.13
C LEU A 126 -13.62 -9.28 30.35
N ALA A 127 -14.00 -8.01 30.17
CA ALA A 127 -14.11 -7.05 31.27
C ALA A 127 -15.16 -7.46 32.32
N ALA A 128 -16.21 -8.16 31.89
CA ALA A 128 -17.22 -8.73 32.78
C ALA A 128 -16.80 -10.06 33.42
N GLY A 129 -15.62 -10.61 33.12
CA GLY A 129 -15.12 -11.89 33.61
C GLY A 129 -15.88 -13.11 33.02
N LEU A 130 -16.50 -12.94 31.86
CA LEU A 130 -17.28 -13.98 31.19
C LEU A 130 -16.45 -14.76 30.16
N ASP A 131 -16.85 -16.00 29.86
CA ASP A 131 -16.21 -16.77 28.77
C ASP A 131 -16.63 -16.25 27.41
N LEU A 132 -15.66 -16.22 26.49
CA LEU A 132 -15.85 -15.73 25.13
C LEU A 132 -16.60 -16.71 24.21
N GLY A 133 -16.65 -18.02 24.55
CA GLY A 133 -17.22 -19.03 23.69
C GLY A 133 -16.57 -19.06 22.30
N LEU A 134 -17.37 -18.92 21.24
CA LEU A 134 -16.90 -18.85 19.84
C LEU A 134 -16.18 -17.54 19.46
N ARG A 135 -16.22 -16.52 20.33
CA ARG A 135 -15.55 -15.22 20.12
C ARG A 135 -14.13 -15.17 20.68
N LYS A 136 -13.54 -16.32 21.00
CA LYS A 136 -12.13 -16.34 21.42
C LYS A 136 -11.26 -15.86 20.27
N PRO A 137 -10.43 -14.82 20.51
CA PRO A 137 -9.57 -14.27 19.46
C PRO A 137 -8.60 -15.31 18.90
N LEU A 138 -8.34 -15.22 17.61
CA LEU A 138 -7.25 -15.88 16.92
C LEU A 138 -6.20 -14.84 16.58
N PHE A 139 -4.92 -15.19 16.74
CA PHE A 139 -3.83 -14.24 16.62
C PHE A 139 -2.81 -14.67 15.57
N SER A 140 -2.13 -13.70 14.97
CA SER A 140 -0.93 -13.97 14.18
C SER A 140 0.18 -14.61 15.03
N ILE A 141 0.23 -14.31 16.33
CA ILE A 141 1.15 -14.91 17.29
C ILE A 141 0.63 -16.32 17.64
N SER A 142 1.29 -17.37 17.15
CA SER A 142 0.88 -18.77 17.39
C SER A 142 0.80 -19.11 18.88
N ALA A 143 1.70 -18.58 19.71
CA ALA A 143 1.68 -18.78 21.15
C ALA A 143 0.44 -18.22 21.86
N ALA A 144 -0.30 -17.30 21.23
CA ALA A 144 -1.55 -16.73 21.76
C ALA A 144 -2.78 -17.59 21.42
N ASN A 145 -2.64 -18.49 20.45
CA ASN A 145 -3.73 -19.33 19.98
C ASN A 145 -3.86 -20.60 20.85
N PRO A 146 -5.06 -21.14 20.97
CA PRO A 146 -5.23 -22.48 21.53
C PRO A 146 -4.35 -23.49 20.79
N ASP A 147 -3.76 -24.42 21.54
CA ASP A 147 -2.89 -25.46 21.01
C ASP A 147 -1.63 -24.96 20.28
N LEU A 148 -1.23 -23.69 20.50
CA LEU A 148 -0.10 -23.05 19.84
C LEU A 148 -0.17 -23.09 18.31
N SER A 149 -1.37 -23.03 17.76
CA SER A 149 -1.64 -23.21 16.33
C SER A 149 -1.24 -21.97 15.50
N ASN A 150 -0.71 -22.21 14.30
CA ASN A 150 -0.39 -21.17 13.33
C ASN A 150 -1.65 -20.80 12.53
N GLN A 151 -2.51 -19.96 13.08
CA GLN A 151 -3.73 -19.47 12.39
C GLN A 151 -3.41 -18.49 11.25
N PHE A 152 -2.16 -18.18 11.03
CA PHE A 152 -1.66 -17.14 10.13
C PHE A 152 -0.52 -17.69 9.28
N SER A 153 -0.56 -17.40 8.00
CA SER A 153 0.48 -17.79 7.04
C SER A 153 0.87 -16.65 6.12
N GLN A 154 2.06 -16.76 5.55
CA GLN A 154 2.53 -15.88 4.49
C GLN A 154 2.35 -16.59 3.16
N VAL A 155 1.59 -15.97 2.25
CA VAL A 155 1.32 -16.53 0.91
C VAL A 155 2.48 -16.21 -0.03
N THR A 156 2.91 -14.94 -0.06
CA THR A 156 4.09 -14.53 -0.82
C THR A 156 4.83 -13.42 -0.09
N ASP A 157 6.17 -13.42 -0.25
CA ASP A 157 7.06 -12.33 0.12
C ASP A 157 7.41 -11.54 -1.14
N ILE A 158 6.90 -10.31 -1.21
CA ILE A 158 7.11 -9.45 -2.37
C ILE A 158 8.07 -8.35 -1.97
N ALA A 159 9.36 -8.60 -2.17
CA ALA A 159 10.43 -7.68 -1.78
C ALA A 159 10.16 -6.22 -2.19
N GLY A 160 10.11 -5.32 -1.21
CA GLY A 160 9.90 -3.88 -1.39
C GLY A 160 8.48 -3.46 -1.76
N LYS A 161 7.48 -4.36 -1.74
CA LYS A 161 6.10 -4.07 -2.18
C LYS A 161 5.02 -4.46 -1.18
N GLY A 162 5.41 -5.02 -0.03
CA GLY A 162 4.50 -5.61 0.94
C GLY A 162 4.25 -7.09 0.69
N ASN A 163 3.76 -7.73 1.72
CA ASN A 163 3.61 -9.17 1.75
C ASN A 163 2.14 -9.55 1.73
N LEU A 164 1.83 -10.65 1.09
CA LEU A 164 0.49 -11.24 1.06
C LEU A 164 0.38 -12.26 2.20
N PHE A 165 -0.63 -12.11 3.03
CA PHE A 165 -0.91 -12.94 4.20
C PHE A 165 -2.31 -13.52 4.14
N ALA A 166 -2.48 -14.63 4.84
CA ALA A 166 -3.73 -15.36 4.96
C ALA A 166 -3.95 -15.86 6.38
N MET A 167 -5.22 -15.95 6.79
CA MET A 167 -5.64 -16.47 8.10
C MET A 167 -6.79 -17.44 7.96
N GLU A 168 -6.85 -18.39 8.89
CA GLU A 168 -8.00 -19.21 9.19
C GLU A 168 -8.89 -18.55 10.22
N ASP A 169 -10.20 -18.55 10.01
CA ASP A 169 -11.18 -18.00 10.94
C ASP A 169 -11.74 -19.06 11.91
N VAL A 170 -11.45 -20.34 11.66
CA VAL A 170 -11.71 -21.48 12.54
C VAL A 170 -10.40 -21.98 13.14
N ARG A 171 -10.43 -22.41 14.41
CA ARG A 171 -9.25 -23.03 15.04
C ARG A 171 -8.82 -24.26 14.26
N LEU A 172 -7.52 -24.40 14.00
CA LEU A 172 -6.99 -25.51 13.22
C LEU A 172 -7.43 -26.87 13.77
N LYS A 173 -7.32 -27.11 15.07
CA LYS A 173 -7.82 -28.35 15.71
C LYS A 173 -9.32 -28.34 16.01
N GLY A 174 -10.05 -27.34 15.56
CA GLY A 174 -11.48 -27.14 15.83
C GLY A 174 -12.39 -27.37 14.63
N GLY A 175 -11.85 -27.83 13.48
CA GLY A 175 -12.63 -28.08 12.27
C GLY A 175 -12.28 -27.18 11.10
N SER A 176 -11.16 -26.44 11.15
CA SER A 176 -10.58 -25.75 10.00
C SER A 176 -10.28 -26.76 8.89
N ASP A 177 -10.37 -26.33 7.67
CA ASP A 177 -10.01 -27.12 6.48
C ASP A 177 -8.59 -26.89 5.98
N TYR A 178 -7.85 -26.00 6.68
CA TYR A 178 -6.43 -25.72 6.47
C TYR A 178 -6.11 -25.11 5.11
N ASP A 179 -7.03 -24.45 4.45
CA ASP A 179 -6.76 -23.83 3.16
C ASP A 179 -6.28 -22.38 3.27
N TYR A 180 -6.40 -21.76 4.45
CA TYR A 180 -5.93 -20.41 4.74
C TYR A 180 -6.45 -19.36 3.75
N ASN A 181 -7.71 -19.42 3.40
CA ASN A 181 -8.31 -18.45 2.50
C ASN A 181 -9.39 -17.57 3.17
N ASP A 182 -9.72 -17.83 4.44
CA ASP A 182 -10.82 -17.16 5.13
C ASP A 182 -10.64 -15.64 5.21
N VAL A 183 -9.40 -15.16 5.42
CA VAL A 183 -9.07 -13.74 5.38
C VAL A 183 -7.72 -13.55 4.69
N VAL A 184 -7.74 -13.14 3.42
CA VAL A 184 -6.52 -12.87 2.64
C VAL A 184 -6.33 -11.36 2.47
N PHE A 185 -5.14 -10.86 2.79
CA PHE A 185 -4.85 -9.43 2.71
C PHE A 185 -3.39 -9.14 2.38
N GLN A 186 -3.17 -7.96 1.79
CA GLN A 186 -1.83 -7.40 1.61
C GLN A 186 -1.53 -6.38 2.71
N LEU A 187 -0.31 -6.44 3.24
CA LEU A 187 0.22 -5.46 4.20
C LEU A 187 1.51 -4.86 3.67
N THR A 188 1.60 -3.53 3.67
CA THR A 188 2.84 -2.80 3.39
C THR A 188 3.25 -1.95 4.58
N GLY A 189 4.54 -1.63 4.70
CA GLY A 189 5.07 -0.77 5.76
C GLY A 189 5.38 -1.50 7.07
N ALA A 190 5.21 -2.82 7.15
CA ALA A 190 5.69 -3.65 8.24
C ALA A 190 6.17 -5.01 7.71
N GLU A 191 7.12 -5.62 8.40
CA GLU A 191 7.71 -6.92 8.06
C GLU A 191 7.30 -7.98 9.07
N GLY A 192 6.87 -9.14 8.57
CA GLY A 192 6.49 -10.29 9.39
C GLY A 192 7.71 -11.01 9.96
N ASN A 193 7.63 -11.47 11.21
CA ASN A 193 8.68 -12.19 11.90
C ASN A 193 8.20 -13.63 12.23
N GLY A 194 8.86 -14.62 11.64
CA GLY A 194 8.59 -16.03 11.93
C GLY A 194 7.17 -16.48 11.59
N ILE A 195 6.60 -15.94 10.53
CA ILE A 195 5.33 -16.38 9.98
C ILE A 195 5.63 -17.55 9.04
N PRO A 196 4.96 -18.70 9.18
CA PRO A 196 5.19 -19.84 8.28
C PRO A 196 4.70 -19.52 6.87
N ALA A 197 5.38 -20.07 5.87
CA ALA A 197 4.89 -20.03 4.49
C ALA A 197 3.61 -20.87 4.36
N LEU A 198 2.72 -20.47 3.45
CA LEU A 198 1.46 -21.18 3.22
C LEU A 198 1.72 -22.65 2.81
N GLU A 199 2.73 -22.91 1.99
CA GLU A 199 3.15 -24.24 1.55
C GLU A 199 3.56 -25.18 2.71
N ASP A 200 3.99 -24.60 3.85
CA ASP A 200 4.41 -25.36 5.04
C ASP A 200 3.24 -25.76 5.95
N VAL A 201 2.12 -25.05 5.87
CA VAL A 201 0.99 -25.18 6.83
C VAL A 201 -0.36 -25.47 6.18
N GLY A 202 -0.54 -25.12 4.91
CA GLY A 202 -1.78 -25.28 4.16
C GLY A 202 -2.05 -26.73 3.72
N ALA A 203 -3.31 -27.03 3.46
CA ALA A 203 -3.71 -28.32 2.89
C ALA A 203 -3.40 -28.36 1.39
N VAL A 204 -2.54 -29.27 0.99
CA VAL A 204 -2.12 -29.45 -0.43
C VAL A 204 -3.32 -29.68 -1.37
N THR A 205 -4.40 -30.29 -0.88
CA THR A 205 -5.59 -30.59 -1.69
C THR A 205 -6.55 -29.41 -1.85
N LYS A 206 -6.29 -28.33 -1.15
CA LYS A 206 -7.10 -27.10 -1.16
C LYS A 206 -6.24 -25.86 -1.37
N ASP A 207 -5.27 -25.96 -2.24
CA ASP A 207 -4.40 -24.83 -2.59
C ASP A 207 -5.14 -23.86 -3.52
N TRP A 208 -5.74 -22.81 -2.90
CA TRP A 208 -6.44 -21.78 -3.65
C TRP A 208 -5.49 -20.92 -4.51
N THR A 209 -4.20 -20.88 -4.20
CA THR A 209 -3.23 -20.03 -4.93
C THR A 209 -3.06 -20.49 -6.38
N ASP A 210 -3.29 -21.77 -6.66
CA ASP A 210 -3.25 -22.34 -8.02
C ASP A 210 -4.52 -22.12 -8.83
N THR A 211 -5.61 -21.67 -8.19
CA THR A 211 -6.88 -21.34 -8.87
C THR A 211 -6.77 -20.08 -9.72
N ALA A 212 -7.76 -19.82 -10.57
CA ALA A 212 -7.83 -18.60 -11.37
C ALA A 212 -7.87 -17.34 -10.51
N ILE A 213 -8.64 -17.37 -9.41
CA ILE A 213 -8.76 -16.24 -8.48
C ILE A 213 -7.47 -16.06 -7.66
N GLY A 214 -6.85 -17.14 -7.20
CA GLY A 214 -5.58 -17.09 -6.47
C GLY A 214 -4.47 -16.44 -7.29
N LYS A 215 -4.32 -16.86 -8.54
CA LYS A 215 -3.38 -16.24 -9.49
C LYS A 215 -3.66 -14.77 -9.71
N GLN A 216 -4.94 -14.37 -9.79
CA GLN A 216 -5.33 -12.98 -9.93
C GLN A 216 -4.99 -12.15 -8.68
N ILE A 217 -5.17 -12.70 -7.48
CA ILE A 217 -4.82 -12.06 -6.20
C ILE A 217 -3.30 -11.89 -6.09
N ILE A 218 -2.54 -12.94 -6.37
CA ILE A 218 -1.07 -12.91 -6.32
C ILE A 218 -0.52 -11.92 -7.36
N ASP A 219 -1.05 -11.94 -8.59
CA ASP A 219 -0.68 -10.99 -9.63
C ASP A 219 -0.95 -9.55 -9.19
N TYR A 220 -2.14 -9.29 -8.61
CA TYR A 220 -2.48 -7.98 -8.07
C TYR A 220 -1.52 -7.55 -6.95
N ALA A 221 -1.27 -8.41 -5.96
CA ALA A 221 -0.37 -8.11 -4.84
C ALA A 221 1.08 -7.90 -5.30
N SER A 222 1.49 -8.59 -6.37
CA SER A 222 2.83 -8.48 -6.95
C SER A 222 3.01 -7.22 -7.80
N ARG A 223 1.92 -6.53 -8.15
CA ARG A 223 2.01 -5.29 -8.93
C ARG A 223 2.76 -4.22 -8.12
N PRO A 224 3.59 -3.41 -8.78
CA PRO A 224 4.21 -2.27 -8.11
C PRO A 224 3.11 -1.36 -7.54
N THR A 225 2.98 -1.30 -6.23
CA THR A 225 2.26 -0.20 -5.59
C THR A 225 3.16 1.02 -5.72
N PHE A 226 2.69 2.04 -6.40
CA PHE A 226 3.36 3.33 -6.43
C PHE A 226 3.15 3.98 -5.05
N GLU A 227 3.99 3.63 -4.07
CA GLU A 227 3.81 4.00 -2.65
C GLU A 227 4.00 5.50 -2.38
N SER A 228 4.66 6.22 -3.28
CA SER A 228 4.91 7.65 -3.14
C SER A 228 5.19 8.33 -4.48
N GLY A 229 5.02 9.64 -4.53
CA GLY A 229 5.24 10.44 -5.73
C GLY A 229 4.13 10.29 -6.78
N VAL A 230 2.98 9.79 -6.36
CA VAL A 230 1.78 9.60 -7.18
C VAL A 230 0.76 10.66 -6.80
N PHE A 231 0.11 11.19 -7.80
CA PHE A 231 -0.96 12.18 -7.67
C PHE A 231 -2.26 11.57 -8.17
N ARG A 232 -3.36 11.94 -7.54
CA ARG A 232 -4.69 11.48 -7.95
C ARG A 232 -5.46 12.59 -8.62
N VAL A 233 -6.04 12.30 -9.78
CA VAL A 233 -6.94 13.21 -10.48
C VAL A 233 -8.24 13.31 -9.69
N ASP A 234 -8.65 14.52 -9.36
CA ASP A 234 -9.91 14.76 -8.65
C ASP A 234 -11.16 14.51 -9.52
N ALA A 235 -12.34 14.74 -8.95
CA ALA A 235 -13.60 14.51 -9.63
C ALA A 235 -13.83 15.44 -10.86
N SER A 236 -13.08 16.55 -10.98
CA SER A 236 -13.16 17.44 -12.13
C SER A 236 -12.55 16.84 -13.40
N GLY A 237 -11.67 15.84 -13.27
CA GLY A 237 -10.91 15.29 -14.38
C GLY A 237 -9.90 16.29 -14.98
N GLN A 238 -9.52 17.32 -14.22
CA GLN A 238 -8.61 18.37 -14.68
C GLN A 238 -7.39 18.47 -13.78
N VAL A 239 -6.22 18.63 -14.36
CA VAL A 239 -4.95 18.88 -13.66
C VAL A 239 -4.45 20.27 -14.07
N GLY A 240 -4.42 21.20 -13.11
CA GLY A 240 -3.87 22.53 -13.29
C GLY A 240 -2.35 22.53 -12.99
N VAL A 241 -1.56 23.16 -13.86
CA VAL A 241 -0.11 23.32 -13.67
C VAL A 241 0.26 24.79 -13.81
N ASP A 242 0.87 25.35 -12.76
CA ASP A 242 1.44 26.70 -12.73
C ASP A 242 2.96 26.61 -12.58
N TYR A 243 3.70 27.07 -13.56
CA TYR A 243 5.16 27.08 -13.53
C TYR A 243 5.64 28.29 -12.75
N LEU A 244 6.00 28.09 -11.49
CA LEU A 244 6.23 29.20 -10.57
C LEU A 244 7.65 29.75 -10.61
N TYR A 245 8.66 28.90 -10.63
CA TYR A 245 10.06 29.27 -10.55
C TYR A 245 10.95 28.31 -11.32
N ASP A 246 11.98 28.85 -11.98
CA ASP A 246 13.03 28.13 -12.66
C ASP A 246 14.40 28.58 -12.14
N GLY A 247 15.05 27.69 -11.41
CA GLY A 247 16.44 27.83 -10.95
C GLY A 247 17.35 26.79 -11.59
N GLY A 248 16.83 26.03 -12.56
CA GLY A 248 17.55 24.93 -13.19
C GLY A 248 18.47 25.38 -14.33
N TRP A 249 19.69 24.87 -14.31
CA TRP A 249 20.63 25.10 -15.42
C TRP A 249 20.25 24.35 -16.71
N TYR A 250 19.55 23.20 -16.57
CA TYR A 250 19.19 22.37 -17.71
C TYR A 250 17.82 22.73 -18.26
N GLN A 251 17.76 23.01 -19.54
CA GLN A 251 16.51 23.24 -20.25
C GLN A 251 15.91 21.91 -20.73
N GLY A 252 14.74 21.58 -20.25
CA GLY A 252 14.11 20.31 -20.53
C GLY A 252 12.59 20.39 -20.71
N GLU A 253 11.95 19.26 -20.53
CA GLU A 253 10.49 19.15 -20.57
C GLU A 253 9.97 18.44 -19.33
N MET A 254 8.87 18.95 -18.76
CA MET A 254 8.11 18.26 -17.73
C MET A 254 6.83 17.72 -18.31
N ALA A 255 6.49 16.49 -17.96
CA ALA A 255 5.29 15.81 -18.42
C ALA A 255 4.54 15.15 -17.27
N ILE A 256 3.23 14.97 -17.44
CA ILE A 256 2.38 14.14 -16.60
C ILE A 256 1.89 12.94 -17.39
N PHE A 257 1.71 11.79 -16.73
CA PHE A 257 1.22 10.57 -17.39
C PHE A 257 0.41 9.70 -16.40
N SER A 258 -0.70 9.14 -16.90
CA SER A 258 -1.54 8.21 -16.13
C SER A 258 -0.75 6.93 -15.80
N LEU A 259 -0.96 6.39 -14.64
CA LEU A 259 -0.35 5.13 -14.19
C LEU A 259 -1.27 3.91 -14.44
N LYS A 260 -2.52 4.12 -14.81
CA LYS A 260 -3.49 3.05 -15.05
C LYS A 260 -3.03 2.14 -16.20
N GLY A 261 -2.93 0.85 -15.92
CA GLY A 261 -2.43 -0.15 -16.87
C GLY A 261 -0.90 -0.19 -17.00
N MET A 262 -0.16 0.52 -16.12
CA MET A 262 1.30 0.40 -15.99
C MET A 262 1.72 -0.43 -14.77
N GLU A 263 0.78 -0.96 -14.04
CA GLU A 263 1.00 -1.63 -12.74
C GLU A 263 1.88 -2.89 -12.88
N GLY A 264 1.94 -3.50 -14.07
CA GLY A 264 2.82 -4.64 -14.36
C GLY A 264 4.23 -4.27 -14.84
N LEU A 265 4.53 -2.98 -15.02
CA LEU A 265 5.83 -2.54 -15.49
C LEU A 265 6.79 -2.29 -14.32
N LYS A 266 8.01 -2.77 -14.44
CA LYS A 266 9.05 -2.47 -13.46
C LYS A 266 9.46 -0.99 -13.61
N VAL A 267 9.30 -0.19 -12.56
CA VAL A 267 9.41 1.28 -12.60
C VAL A 267 10.79 1.80 -13.01
N ASP A 268 11.85 1.02 -12.83
CA ASP A 268 13.23 1.35 -13.25
C ASP A 268 13.61 0.68 -14.58
N SER A 269 12.62 0.23 -15.36
CA SER A 269 12.84 -0.44 -16.64
C SER A 269 12.67 0.49 -17.84
N ASN A 270 13.26 0.10 -18.97
CA ASN A 270 13.09 0.80 -20.25
C ASN A 270 11.62 0.79 -20.70
N GLU A 271 10.89 -0.29 -20.44
CA GLU A 271 9.49 -0.44 -20.80
C GLU A 271 8.61 0.57 -20.05
N PHE A 272 8.90 0.81 -18.76
CA PHE A 272 8.19 1.83 -17.99
C PHE A 272 8.42 3.23 -18.58
N VAL A 273 9.66 3.57 -18.89
CA VAL A 273 10.01 4.87 -19.47
C VAL A 273 9.42 5.04 -20.87
N GLN A 274 9.45 4.00 -21.70
CA GLN A 274 8.81 4.01 -23.02
C GLN A 274 7.31 4.27 -22.91
N GLU A 275 6.63 3.60 -22.01
CA GLU A 275 5.20 3.79 -21.84
C GLU A 275 4.87 5.18 -21.25
N ALA A 276 5.65 5.66 -20.28
CA ALA A 276 5.51 7.01 -19.74
C ALA A 276 5.67 8.09 -20.82
N THR A 277 6.71 7.98 -21.65
CA THR A 277 6.94 8.92 -22.77
C THR A 277 5.85 8.83 -23.84
N ARG A 278 5.41 7.63 -24.21
CA ARG A 278 4.30 7.40 -25.16
C ARG A 278 3.03 8.10 -24.67
N ARG A 279 2.70 7.95 -23.37
CA ARG A 279 1.53 8.60 -22.77
C ARG A 279 1.66 10.11 -22.76
N ALA A 280 2.78 10.64 -22.33
CA ALA A 280 3.04 12.08 -22.32
C ALA A 280 2.91 12.72 -23.71
N LEU A 281 3.38 12.03 -24.76
CA LEU A 281 3.28 12.46 -26.16
C LEU A 281 1.87 12.34 -26.76
N SER A 282 1.00 11.54 -26.14
CA SER A 282 -0.34 11.31 -26.66
C SER A 282 -1.23 12.57 -26.64
N ASN A 283 -0.88 13.53 -25.78
CA ASN A 283 -1.65 14.75 -25.52
C ASN A 283 -3.15 14.46 -25.34
N SER A 284 -3.43 13.51 -24.46
CA SER A 284 -4.77 12.98 -24.17
C SER A 284 -4.94 12.75 -22.66
N THR A 285 -6.07 12.18 -22.24
CA THR A 285 -6.28 11.80 -20.83
C THR A 285 -5.24 10.78 -20.28
N GLN A 286 -4.39 10.23 -21.16
CA GLN A 286 -3.27 9.39 -20.76
C GLN A 286 -2.03 10.19 -20.36
N GLY A 287 -1.85 11.41 -20.87
CA GLY A 287 -0.71 12.24 -20.49
C GLY A 287 -0.48 13.46 -21.37
N HIS A 288 0.33 14.38 -20.87
CA HIS A 288 0.63 15.65 -21.53
C HIS A 288 2.05 16.10 -21.22
N ILE A 289 2.70 16.82 -22.16
CA ILE A 289 3.85 17.67 -21.86
C ILE A 289 3.31 18.96 -21.25
N VAL A 290 3.68 19.25 -20.03
CA VAL A 290 3.07 20.36 -19.25
C VAL A 290 3.96 21.59 -19.16
N ILE A 291 5.31 21.44 -19.21
CA ILE A 291 6.27 22.54 -19.28
C ILE A 291 7.29 22.23 -20.38
N LYS A 292 7.61 23.23 -21.20
CA LYS A 292 8.66 23.22 -22.21
C LYS A 292 9.63 24.37 -21.90
N ASP A 293 10.54 24.13 -21.01
CA ASP A 293 11.44 25.12 -20.44
C ASP A 293 12.25 25.93 -21.49
N ARG A 294 12.63 25.33 -22.61
CA ARG A 294 13.31 26.03 -23.70
C ARG A 294 12.52 27.21 -24.29
N THR A 295 11.21 27.19 -24.18
CA THR A 295 10.31 28.17 -24.83
C THR A 295 9.34 28.82 -23.88
N GLU A 296 9.28 28.32 -22.65
CA GLU A 296 8.34 28.72 -21.62
C GLU A 296 9.09 29.14 -20.37
N GLY A 297 8.77 30.28 -19.82
CA GLY A 297 9.36 30.80 -18.60
C GLY A 297 8.44 30.62 -17.40
N ALA A 298 9.05 30.56 -16.23
CA ALA A 298 8.35 30.56 -14.96
C ALA A 298 7.78 31.96 -14.64
N LYS A 299 6.76 31.97 -13.78
CA LYS A 299 6.03 33.16 -13.35
C LYS A 299 6.89 34.15 -12.58
N TYR A 300 7.76 33.63 -11.72
CA TYR A 300 8.64 34.42 -10.90
C TYR A 300 10.08 34.22 -11.35
N THR A 301 10.81 35.32 -11.42
CA THR A 301 12.23 35.32 -11.71
C THR A 301 12.97 35.87 -10.50
N ALA A 302 13.99 35.15 -10.06
CA ALA A 302 14.89 35.63 -9.03
C ALA A 302 16.32 35.16 -9.34
N LYS A 303 17.27 36.00 -8.95
CA LYS A 303 18.69 35.65 -8.93
C LYS A 303 19.10 35.55 -7.47
N PHE A 304 19.65 34.41 -7.08
CA PHE A 304 20.21 34.22 -5.76
C PHE A 304 21.71 34.53 -5.75
N ALA A 305 22.28 34.78 -4.57
CA ALA A 305 23.70 35.02 -4.41
C ALA A 305 24.58 33.85 -4.85
N TRP A 306 24.04 32.66 -4.89
CA TRP A 306 24.73 31.41 -5.24
C TRP A 306 24.30 30.82 -6.58
N GLU A 307 23.36 31.45 -7.30
CA GLU A 307 22.74 30.88 -8.49
C GLU A 307 22.33 31.98 -9.48
N ASP A 308 22.70 31.83 -10.73
CA ASP A 308 22.22 32.72 -11.79
C ASP A 308 20.75 32.44 -12.11
N GLY A 309 20.06 33.45 -12.63
CA GLY A 309 18.68 33.26 -13.11
C GLY A 309 18.67 32.55 -14.46
N PHE A 310 18.01 31.40 -14.54
CA PHE A 310 17.96 30.58 -15.76
C PHE A 310 16.63 30.66 -16.51
N ASN A 311 15.66 31.40 -15.99
CA ASN A 311 14.35 31.58 -16.60
C ASN A 311 14.42 32.32 -17.95
N ASN A 312 14.31 31.59 -19.06
CA ASN A 312 14.58 32.09 -20.39
C ASN A 312 13.33 32.29 -21.27
N GLY A 313 12.17 31.85 -20.89
CA GLY A 313 10.97 31.95 -21.70
C GLY A 313 9.95 32.95 -21.20
N ALA A 314 8.82 33.03 -21.87
CA ALA A 314 7.66 33.79 -21.40
C ALA A 314 6.73 32.94 -20.58
N TYR A 315 6.29 33.42 -19.41
CA TYR A 315 5.30 32.76 -18.60
C TYR A 315 3.98 32.61 -19.37
N GLN A 316 3.46 31.40 -19.42
CA GLN A 316 2.25 31.03 -20.21
C GLN A 316 0.96 31.01 -19.39
N GLY A 317 1.01 31.38 -18.09
CA GLY A 317 -0.14 31.28 -17.20
C GLY A 317 -0.34 29.87 -16.65
N VAL A 318 -1.42 29.71 -15.88
CA VAL A 318 -1.87 28.39 -15.41
C VAL A 318 -2.45 27.61 -16.59
N LYS A 319 -1.91 26.44 -16.85
CA LYS A 319 -2.39 25.52 -17.89
C LYS A 319 -3.21 24.41 -17.28
N THR A 320 -4.25 24.00 -17.95
CA THR A 320 -5.16 22.95 -17.49
C THR A 320 -5.18 21.80 -18.50
N TYR A 321 -5.05 20.59 -18.00
CA TYR A 321 -4.96 19.38 -18.79
C TYR A 321 -6.04 18.39 -18.38
N ALA A 322 -6.73 17.79 -19.35
CA ALA A 322 -7.73 16.76 -19.09
C ALA A 322 -7.04 15.43 -18.78
N MET A 323 -7.40 14.84 -17.65
CA MET A 323 -7.02 13.50 -17.23
C MET A 323 -8.29 12.75 -16.81
N ASN A 324 -8.23 11.43 -16.67
CA ASN A 324 -9.40 10.68 -16.21
C ASN A 324 -9.59 10.85 -14.69
N ALA A 325 -10.77 11.30 -14.27
CA ALA A 325 -11.10 11.47 -12.85
C ALA A 325 -10.92 10.16 -12.07
N GLY A 326 -10.31 10.26 -10.89
CA GLY A 326 -10.04 9.12 -10.00
C GLY A 326 -8.86 8.23 -10.42
N GLU A 327 -8.18 8.51 -11.55
CA GLU A 327 -6.96 7.80 -11.92
C GLU A 327 -5.73 8.42 -11.24
N ASP A 328 -4.74 7.57 -11.01
CA ASP A 328 -3.45 8.00 -10.50
C ASP A 328 -2.52 8.38 -11.66
N PHE A 329 -1.72 9.43 -11.45
CA PHE A 329 -0.74 9.90 -12.43
C PHE A 329 0.59 10.23 -11.74
N ALA A 330 1.66 10.29 -12.53
CA ALA A 330 2.98 10.70 -12.09
C ALA A 330 3.53 11.83 -12.95
N VAL A 331 4.56 12.49 -12.45
CA VAL A 331 5.31 13.54 -13.14
C VAL A 331 6.65 12.98 -13.61
N MET A 332 7.08 13.39 -14.79
CA MET A 332 8.39 13.10 -15.36
C MET A 332 9.05 14.41 -15.80
N LEU A 333 10.27 14.64 -15.36
CA LEU A 333 11.15 15.74 -15.82
C LEU A 333 12.29 15.15 -16.65
N ILE A 334 12.45 15.64 -17.86
CA ILE A 334 13.55 15.25 -18.75
C ILE A 334 14.54 16.40 -18.80
N GLN A 335 15.73 16.16 -18.28
CA GLN A 335 16.79 17.16 -18.24
C GLN A 335 17.47 17.30 -19.60
N ASN A 336 17.68 18.54 -20.06
CA ASN A 336 18.45 18.88 -21.26
C ASN A 336 18.07 18.09 -22.52
N SER A 337 16.79 17.66 -22.62
CA SER A 337 16.24 16.88 -23.74
C SER A 337 14.71 17.08 -23.80
N THR A 338 14.07 16.44 -24.76
CA THR A 338 12.63 16.44 -24.91
C THR A 338 12.03 15.05 -24.69
N VAL A 339 10.73 14.99 -24.38
CA VAL A 339 9.99 13.71 -24.27
C VAL A 339 10.08 12.93 -25.59
N GLN A 340 10.04 13.64 -26.73
CA GLN A 340 10.14 13.01 -28.04
C GLN A 340 11.52 12.41 -28.32
N GLU A 341 12.59 13.10 -27.92
CA GLU A 341 13.96 12.56 -28.08
C GLU A 341 14.17 11.32 -27.22
N LEU A 342 13.61 11.31 -26.00
CA LEU A 342 13.65 10.14 -25.12
C LEU A 342 12.84 8.97 -25.67
N ALA A 343 11.63 9.22 -26.19
CA ALA A 343 10.79 8.20 -26.79
C ALA A 343 11.43 7.53 -28.02
N ASN A 344 12.22 8.30 -28.80
CA ASN A 344 12.94 7.78 -29.98
C ASN A 344 14.11 6.86 -29.62
N ASP A 345 14.71 7.06 -28.46
CA ASP A 345 15.87 6.26 -28.05
C ASP A 345 16.02 6.23 -26.51
N VAL A 346 15.27 5.37 -25.85
CA VAL A 346 15.36 5.17 -24.40
C VAL A 346 16.69 4.58 -23.93
N THR A 347 17.50 3.99 -24.84
CA THR A 347 18.79 3.41 -24.48
C THR A 347 19.83 4.49 -24.22
N LYS A 348 19.69 5.65 -24.84
CA LYS A 348 20.54 6.84 -24.58
C LYS A 348 20.26 7.49 -23.23
N MET A 349 19.19 7.10 -22.58
CA MET A 349 18.79 7.54 -21.25
C MET A 349 19.87 7.33 -20.20
N TRP A 350 20.63 6.27 -20.32
CA TRP A 350 21.63 5.85 -19.34
C TRP A 350 23.00 6.51 -19.52
N SER A 351 23.15 7.37 -20.51
CA SER A 351 24.41 8.06 -20.80
C SER A 351 24.29 9.56 -20.57
N GLY A 352 24.92 10.08 -19.50
CA GLY A 352 25.03 11.50 -19.22
C GLY A 352 23.84 12.14 -18.52
N ASN A 353 23.66 13.47 -18.65
CA ASN A 353 22.66 14.29 -17.94
C ASN A 353 21.27 14.24 -18.59
N ARG A 354 20.85 13.10 -19.13
CA ARG A 354 19.55 12.93 -19.82
C ARG A 354 18.62 11.93 -19.14
N LEU A 355 18.98 11.52 -17.93
CA LEU A 355 18.14 10.63 -17.15
C LEU A 355 16.80 11.32 -16.83
N PRO A 356 15.66 10.72 -17.17
CA PRO A 356 14.38 11.24 -16.70
C PRO A 356 14.32 11.13 -15.18
N ILE A 357 13.78 12.16 -14.57
CA ILE A 357 13.49 12.21 -13.14
C ILE A 357 11.99 12.07 -12.98
N PHE A 358 11.57 11.11 -12.18
CA PHE A 358 10.16 10.83 -11.91
C PHE A 358 9.77 11.31 -10.52
N SER A 359 8.51 11.69 -10.36
CA SER A 359 7.94 11.91 -9.02
C SER A 359 7.94 10.63 -8.19
N ILE A 360 7.87 9.46 -8.84
CA ILE A 360 7.98 8.13 -8.20
C ILE A 360 9.43 7.87 -7.83
N PRO A 361 9.81 7.80 -6.52
CA PRO A 361 11.20 7.66 -6.11
C PRO A 361 11.88 6.39 -6.62
N GLN A 362 11.14 5.29 -6.71
CA GLN A 362 11.64 3.99 -7.17
C GLN A 362 12.04 3.98 -8.66
N ALA A 363 11.51 4.92 -9.45
CA ALA A 363 11.87 5.08 -10.85
C ALA A 363 13.19 5.85 -11.05
N ASN A 364 13.74 6.46 -10.00
CA ASN A 364 14.93 7.30 -10.07
C ASN A 364 16.18 6.52 -9.65
N ILE A 365 17.01 6.17 -10.62
CA ILE A 365 18.26 5.44 -10.35
C ILE A 365 19.26 6.38 -9.66
N GLY A 366 19.66 6.02 -8.45
CA GLY A 366 20.66 6.76 -7.67
C GLY A 366 20.20 8.10 -7.07
N ALA A 367 18.94 8.54 -7.31
CA ALA A 367 18.41 9.80 -6.80
C ALA A 367 16.94 9.68 -6.35
N PRO A 368 16.63 8.90 -5.31
CA PRO A 368 15.24 8.54 -4.96
C PRO A 368 14.37 9.71 -4.53
N SER A 369 14.91 10.86 -4.14
CA SER A 369 14.16 12.00 -3.59
C SER A 369 14.28 13.27 -4.44
N SER A 370 14.10 13.15 -5.75
CA SER A 370 14.26 14.26 -6.70
C SER A 370 13.05 15.19 -6.77
N VAL A 371 11.88 14.78 -6.29
CA VAL A 371 10.67 15.61 -6.19
C VAL A 371 10.26 15.73 -4.73
N ARG A 372 10.00 16.96 -4.27
CA ARG A 372 9.55 17.24 -2.90
C ARG A 372 8.38 18.20 -2.91
N GLN A 373 7.40 17.93 -2.06
CA GLN A 373 6.34 18.87 -1.75
C GLN A 373 6.88 19.98 -0.84
N ILE A 374 6.68 21.23 -1.23
CA ILE A 374 7.09 22.42 -0.48
C ILE A 374 5.94 22.90 0.41
N VAL A 375 4.74 22.99 -0.16
CA VAL A 375 3.53 23.44 0.53
C VAL A 375 2.34 22.61 0.06
N ASP A 376 1.56 22.14 1.02
CA ASP A 376 0.21 21.58 0.83
C ASP A 376 -0.82 22.67 1.19
N VAL A 377 -1.58 23.14 0.21
CA VAL A 377 -2.60 24.17 0.40
C VAL A 377 -3.96 23.61 0.06
N THR A 378 -4.68 23.16 1.08
CA THR A 378 -6.02 22.59 0.95
C THR A 378 -6.93 23.48 0.08
N GLY A 379 -7.43 22.93 -1.02
CA GLY A 379 -8.33 23.62 -1.96
C GLY A 379 -7.67 24.65 -2.88
N ARG A 380 -6.33 24.77 -2.88
CA ARG A 380 -5.59 25.69 -3.76
C ARG A 380 -4.48 24.99 -4.57
N GLY A 381 -4.27 23.72 -4.35
CA GLY A 381 -3.20 22.95 -4.98
C GLY A 381 -1.90 22.96 -4.19
N ASP A 382 -1.03 22.07 -4.57
CA ASP A 382 0.24 21.80 -3.91
C ASP A 382 1.39 22.42 -4.69
N THR A 383 2.45 22.85 -3.99
CA THR A 383 3.70 23.32 -4.58
C THR A 383 4.79 22.26 -4.41
N PHE A 384 5.43 21.90 -5.50
CA PHE A 384 6.51 20.92 -5.57
C PHE A 384 7.80 21.53 -6.09
#